data_afc74a7fb0d726f63f73c6e006513ac4
#
_entry.id   afc74a7fb0d726f63f73c6e006513ac4
#
_cell.length_a   1.000
_cell.length_b   1.000
_cell.length_c   1.000
_cell.angle_alpha   90.00
_cell.angle_beta   90.00
_cell.angle_gamma   90.00
#
_symmetry.space_group_name_H-M   'P 1'
#
loop_
_entity.id
_entity.type
_entity.pdbx_description
1 polymer ?
#
loop_
_entity_poly.entity_id
_entity_poly.type
_entity_poly.pdbx_seq_one_letter_code
_entity_poly.pdbx_strand_id
1 'polypeptide(L)'
;DVEGGERYLDETLMLMLPADVQVTASAGGCTIAFEDDRRRLYGIQFELERNDPDSSTILKNFARDICGCSPWFTIDAALAQARQKLSDASIEGGYAVCGVSGGVDSTVAAVLAHQAFGERMTAIYVETGLMREGESVCVQEMFESLGIPLKIVDHSQTILAALKGKQAMREKHQVVFDCLHDEIIRQAKAMEGKKTLVMGTNYSDLLGGSTDAAWRGCGMTVIEPLEFLFRKEVRSIAETLGLDASIVQRKPFPMMGLGAHVIGEVTEDRLCALRAADAIFAEEIREVGLNKKLYKFFPILADSEQLMGGCTIILRAVNVSGAMLVPARLPYDLVERTVEHILEQTPMIRRVFYDQTPTPVGKETFQ
;
A
#
# COMPACT_ATOMS: atom_id res chain seq x y z
N ASP A 1 -1.56 16.98 -31.93
CA ASP A 1 -0.88 18.25 -31.69
C ASP A 1 -1.37 18.78 -30.34
N VAL A 2 -0.45 18.98 -29.41
CA VAL A 2 -0.71 19.61 -28.12
C VAL A 2 0.02 20.94 -28.12
N GLU A 3 -0.68 22.06 -28.14
CA GLU A 3 -0.09 23.39 -28.09
C GLU A 3 0.58 23.63 -26.73
N GLY A 4 1.71 24.35 -26.78
CA GLY A 4 2.69 24.51 -25.72
C GLY A 4 2.10 24.84 -24.34
N GLY A 5 2.30 23.94 -23.39
CA GLY A 5 2.07 24.12 -21.96
C GLY A 5 3.38 24.07 -21.17
N GLU A 6 3.33 24.46 -19.89
CA GLU A 6 4.46 24.28 -18.99
C GLU A 6 4.69 22.78 -18.75
N ARG A 7 5.95 22.33 -18.94
CA ARG A 7 6.39 20.97 -18.70
C ARG A 7 7.49 20.95 -17.66
N TYR A 8 7.52 19.96 -16.82
CA TYR A 8 8.52 19.80 -15.79
C TYR A 8 9.61 18.82 -16.25
N LEU A 9 10.84 19.21 -16.05
CA LEU A 9 12.04 18.45 -16.34
C LEU A 9 12.86 18.41 -15.05
N ASP A 10 13.18 17.22 -14.57
CA ASP A 10 14.08 17.09 -13.42
C ASP A 10 15.53 17.38 -13.82
N GLU A 11 15.94 16.92 -15.01
CA GLU A 11 17.23 17.23 -15.64
C GLU A 11 17.02 17.37 -17.16
N THR A 12 17.60 18.40 -17.75
CA THR A 12 17.57 18.58 -19.21
C THR A 12 18.85 18.07 -19.83
N LEU A 13 18.76 17.00 -20.60
CA LEU A 13 19.86 16.48 -21.40
C LEU A 13 19.93 17.21 -22.75
N MET A 14 21.14 17.61 -23.15
CA MET A 14 21.37 18.13 -24.51
C MET A 14 21.46 16.93 -25.46
N LEU A 15 20.40 16.67 -26.21
CA LEU A 15 20.38 15.61 -27.21
C LEU A 15 20.93 16.06 -28.53
N MET A 16 21.93 15.35 -29.02
CA MET A 16 22.42 15.48 -30.42
C MET A 16 21.74 14.42 -31.27
N LEU A 17 20.74 14.82 -32.03
CA LEU A 17 19.99 13.93 -32.90
C LEU A 17 20.62 13.85 -34.31
N PRO A 18 20.56 12.69 -34.97
CA PRO A 18 20.84 12.57 -36.39
C PRO A 18 19.98 13.52 -37.25
N ALA A 19 20.49 13.98 -38.38
CA ALA A 19 19.79 14.94 -39.25
C ALA A 19 18.46 14.42 -39.85
N ASP A 20 18.23 13.11 -39.82
CA ASP A 20 17.03 12.42 -40.32
C ASP A 20 16.00 12.18 -39.25
N VAL A 21 16.21 12.64 -38.02
CA VAL A 21 15.24 12.56 -36.89
C VAL A 21 14.51 13.89 -36.77
N GLN A 22 13.19 13.80 -36.68
CA GLN A 22 12.33 14.99 -36.57
C GLN A 22 12.23 15.44 -35.11
N VAL A 23 12.56 16.69 -34.84
CA VAL A 23 12.29 17.32 -33.53
C VAL A 23 10.83 17.73 -33.46
N THR A 24 10.09 17.20 -32.50
CA THR A 24 8.65 17.49 -32.33
C THR A 24 8.37 18.51 -31.24
N ALA A 25 9.31 18.70 -30.29
CA ALA A 25 9.22 19.77 -29.31
C ALA A 25 10.59 20.24 -28.84
N SER A 26 10.71 21.55 -28.55
CA SER A 26 11.91 22.18 -28.02
C SER A 26 11.55 23.17 -26.90
N ALA A 27 12.45 23.29 -25.91
CA ALA A 27 12.35 24.28 -24.85
C ALA A 27 13.75 24.75 -24.45
N GLY A 28 13.94 26.08 -24.28
CA GLY A 28 15.22 26.64 -23.87
C GLY A 28 16.41 26.33 -24.83
N GLY A 29 16.12 26.08 -26.13
CA GLY A 29 17.11 25.67 -27.10
C GLY A 29 17.51 24.19 -27.07
N CYS A 30 16.89 23.40 -26.19
CA CYS A 30 17.10 21.96 -26.10
C CYS A 30 15.93 21.19 -26.75
N THR A 31 16.22 20.05 -27.38
CA THR A 31 15.20 19.13 -27.87
C THR A 31 14.58 18.41 -26.71
N ILE A 32 13.27 18.52 -26.52
CA ILE A 32 12.54 17.84 -25.43
C ILE A 32 11.65 16.71 -25.93
N ALA A 33 11.36 16.66 -27.25
CA ALA A 33 10.71 15.52 -27.88
C ALA A 33 11.17 15.36 -29.32
N PHE A 34 11.20 14.11 -29.80
CA PHE A 34 11.56 13.77 -31.15
C PHE A 34 10.83 12.52 -31.65
N GLU A 35 10.75 12.35 -32.97
CA GLU A 35 10.21 11.16 -33.60
C GLU A 35 11.05 10.74 -34.85
N ASP A 36 11.06 9.44 -35.08
CA ASP A 36 11.55 8.80 -36.27
C ASP A 36 10.59 7.66 -36.64
N ASP A 37 9.62 7.99 -37.47
CA ASP A 37 8.57 7.06 -37.90
C ASP A 37 9.14 5.85 -38.64
N ARG A 38 10.22 6.04 -39.37
CA ARG A 38 10.85 4.96 -40.15
C ARG A 38 11.47 3.88 -39.26
N ARG A 39 12.10 4.32 -38.12
CA ARG A 39 12.68 3.42 -37.13
C ARG A 39 11.69 3.12 -35.99
N ARG A 40 10.51 3.77 -35.99
CA ARG A 40 9.53 3.74 -34.91
C ARG A 40 10.12 4.10 -33.54
N LEU A 41 10.93 5.15 -33.51
CA LEU A 41 11.55 5.67 -32.31
C LEU A 41 10.91 7.01 -31.94
N TYR A 42 10.42 7.09 -30.72
CA TYR A 42 9.76 8.27 -30.18
C TYR A 42 10.38 8.56 -28.82
N GLY A 43 10.85 9.77 -28.59
CA GLY A 43 11.53 10.17 -27.37
C GLY A 43 10.98 11.44 -26.80
N ILE A 44 10.86 11.47 -25.49
CA ILE A 44 10.51 12.64 -24.71
C ILE A 44 11.42 12.76 -23.49
N GLN A 45 11.69 14.00 -23.03
CA GLN A 45 12.47 14.25 -21.83
C GLN A 45 11.63 14.71 -20.64
N PHE A 46 10.34 14.97 -20.82
CA PHE A 46 9.46 15.43 -19.75
C PHE A 46 8.59 14.29 -19.19
N GLU A 47 8.15 14.44 -17.95
CA GLU A 47 7.31 13.45 -17.26
C GLU A 47 5.90 13.41 -17.86
N LEU A 48 5.41 12.20 -18.15
CA LEU A 48 4.03 11.94 -18.59
C LEU A 48 3.12 11.39 -17.48
N GLU A 49 3.69 11.13 -16.30
CA GLU A 49 2.94 10.53 -15.17
C GLU A 49 2.09 11.56 -14.41
N ARG A 50 2.24 12.83 -14.72
CA ARG A 50 1.41 13.89 -14.13
C ARG A 50 -0.01 13.80 -14.67
N ASN A 51 -0.99 13.91 -13.78
CA ASN A 51 -2.42 13.91 -14.09
C ASN A 51 -2.84 15.21 -14.82
N ASP A 52 -2.21 15.51 -15.94
CA ASP A 52 -2.61 16.60 -16.80
C ASP A 52 -3.22 16.08 -18.12
N PRO A 53 -4.14 16.82 -18.74
CA PRO A 53 -4.84 16.38 -19.96
C PRO A 53 -3.90 16.11 -21.14
N ASP A 54 -2.81 16.84 -21.24
CA ASP A 54 -1.87 16.75 -22.35
C ASP A 54 -1.03 15.49 -22.25
N SER A 55 -0.50 15.15 -21.05
CA SER A 55 0.21 13.90 -20.81
C SER A 55 -0.67 12.70 -21.12
N SER A 56 -1.93 12.73 -20.71
CA SER A 56 -2.92 11.70 -21.04
C SER A 56 -3.16 11.59 -22.55
N THR A 57 -3.18 12.72 -23.27
CA THR A 57 -3.36 12.75 -24.72
C THR A 57 -2.16 12.18 -25.45
N ILE A 58 -0.94 12.56 -25.05
CA ILE A 58 0.31 12.02 -25.63
C ILE A 58 0.37 10.51 -25.44
N LEU A 59 0.10 10.00 -24.24
CA LEU A 59 0.08 8.57 -23.96
C LEU A 59 -0.98 7.81 -24.79
N LYS A 60 -2.17 8.39 -24.94
CA LYS A 60 -3.23 7.80 -25.76
C LYS A 60 -2.84 7.73 -27.23
N ASN A 61 -2.30 8.81 -27.78
CA ASN A 61 -1.85 8.85 -29.18
C ASN A 61 -0.74 7.84 -29.41
N PHE A 62 0.26 7.78 -28.51
CA PHE A 62 1.33 6.79 -28.61
C PHE A 62 0.78 5.36 -28.57
N ALA A 63 -0.05 5.03 -27.58
CA ALA A 63 -0.58 3.68 -27.44
C ALA A 63 -1.51 3.28 -28.60
N ARG A 64 -2.44 4.15 -29.02
CA ARG A 64 -3.46 3.84 -30.02
C ARG A 64 -2.97 4.01 -31.45
N ASP A 65 -2.41 5.16 -31.76
CA ASP A 65 -2.14 5.57 -33.13
C ASP A 65 -0.77 5.06 -33.58
N ILE A 66 0.22 5.03 -32.70
CA ILE A 66 1.58 4.57 -33.04
C ILE A 66 1.74 3.06 -32.77
N CYS A 67 1.35 2.59 -31.57
CA CYS A 67 1.49 1.18 -31.19
C CYS A 67 0.34 0.28 -31.69
N GLY A 68 -0.79 0.87 -32.11
CA GLY A 68 -1.97 0.12 -32.56
C GLY A 68 -2.68 -0.64 -31.42
N CYS A 69 -2.50 -0.22 -30.18
CA CYS A 69 -3.14 -0.86 -29.03
C CYS A 69 -4.65 -0.58 -29.05
N SER A 70 -5.46 -1.62 -28.94
CA SER A 70 -6.90 -1.47 -28.78
C SER A 70 -7.24 -1.33 -27.29
N PRO A 71 -8.20 -0.47 -26.90
CA PRO A 71 -8.61 -0.26 -25.51
C PRO A 71 -9.55 -1.38 -25.05
N TRP A 72 -9.00 -2.60 -24.90
CA TRP A 72 -9.77 -3.77 -24.47
C TRP A 72 -9.82 -3.93 -22.94
N PHE A 73 -8.83 -3.37 -22.22
CA PHE A 73 -8.75 -3.48 -20.77
C PHE A 73 -9.71 -2.48 -20.13
N THR A 74 -10.72 -2.99 -19.46
CA THR A 74 -11.68 -2.24 -18.67
C THR A 74 -11.79 -2.89 -17.29
N ILE A 75 -12.29 -2.17 -16.29
CA ILE A 75 -12.54 -2.71 -14.94
C ILE A 75 -13.47 -3.92 -15.02
N ASP A 76 -14.52 -3.86 -15.85
CA ASP A 76 -15.46 -4.96 -16.03
C ASP A 76 -14.80 -6.19 -16.65
N ALA A 77 -13.93 -6.00 -17.64
CA ALA A 77 -13.18 -7.09 -18.26
C ALA A 77 -12.19 -7.72 -17.27
N ALA A 78 -11.49 -6.91 -16.47
CA ALA A 78 -10.60 -7.40 -15.44
C ALA A 78 -11.35 -8.16 -14.33
N LEU A 79 -12.50 -7.66 -13.90
CA LEU A 79 -13.37 -8.33 -12.94
C LEU A 79 -13.90 -9.66 -13.48
N ALA A 80 -14.33 -9.68 -14.74
CA ALA A 80 -14.78 -10.91 -15.41
C ALA A 80 -13.67 -11.95 -15.50
N GLN A 81 -12.44 -11.52 -15.84
CA GLN A 81 -11.27 -12.39 -15.87
C GLN A 81 -10.91 -12.94 -14.49
N ALA A 82 -10.93 -12.10 -13.45
CA ALA A 82 -10.69 -12.51 -12.07
C ALA A 82 -11.71 -13.55 -11.59
N ARG A 83 -13.00 -13.32 -11.87
CA ARG A 83 -14.07 -14.27 -11.58
C ARG A 83 -13.90 -15.58 -12.33
N GLN A 84 -13.50 -15.54 -13.59
CA GLN A 84 -13.29 -16.75 -14.40
C GLN A 84 -12.16 -17.59 -13.82
N LYS A 85 -10.99 -16.99 -13.52
CA LYS A 85 -9.86 -17.71 -12.90
C LYS A 85 -10.27 -18.42 -11.59
N LEU A 86 -11.04 -17.73 -10.72
CA LEU A 86 -11.51 -18.29 -9.47
C LEU A 86 -12.57 -19.38 -9.68
N SER A 87 -13.48 -19.20 -10.62
CA SER A 87 -14.50 -20.17 -10.99
C SER A 87 -13.88 -21.47 -11.52
N ASP A 88 -12.92 -21.38 -12.43
CA ASP A 88 -12.22 -22.52 -13.00
C ASP A 88 -11.52 -23.34 -11.89
N ALA A 89 -10.82 -22.66 -10.98
CA ALA A 89 -10.19 -23.32 -9.84
C ALA A 89 -11.23 -23.96 -8.88
N SER A 90 -12.39 -23.35 -8.73
CA SER A 90 -13.49 -23.87 -7.89
C SER A 90 -14.11 -25.14 -8.48
N ILE A 91 -14.24 -25.23 -9.82
CA ILE A 91 -14.80 -26.41 -10.53
C ILE A 91 -13.88 -27.63 -10.38
N GLU A 92 -12.57 -27.43 -10.36
CA GLU A 92 -11.59 -28.50 -10.14
C GLU A 92 -11.70 -29.15 -8.75
N GLY A 93 -12.53 -28.61 -7.87
CA GLY A 93 -12.75 -29.07 -6.51
C GLY A 93 -11.69 -28.55 -5.52
N GLY A 94 -11.90 -28.85 -4.25
CA GLY A 94 -10.98 -28.44 -3.18
C GLY A 94 -11.42 -27.17 -2.47
N TYR A 95 -10.50 -26.62 -1.69
CA TYR A 95 -10.73 -25.49 -0.79
C TYR A 95 -9.91 -24.29 -1.21
N ALA A 96 -10.42 -23.10 -0.98
CA ALA A 96 -9.68 -21.85 -1.11
C ALA A 96 -9.29 -21.29 0.25
N VAL A 97 -8.06 -20.79 0.34
CA VAL A 97 -7.55 -20.02 1.47
C VAL A 97 -7.19 -18.64 0.97
N CYS A 98 -7.70 -17.62 1.62
CA CYS A 98 -7.36 -16.24 1.31
C CYS A 98 -6.63 -15.58 2.48
N GLY A 99 -5.38 -15.16 2.27
CA GLY A 99 -4.66 -14.33 3.23
C GLY A 99 -5.23 -12.92 3.24
N VAL A 100 -5.67 -12.45 4.41
CA VAL A 100 -6.29 -11.12 4.53
C VAL A 100 -5.58 -10.26 5.56
N SER A 101 -5.42 -8.97 5.24
CA SER A 101 -4.82 -7.97 6.11
C SER A 101 -5.84 -6.96 6.64
N GLY A 102 -7.11 -7.08 6.25
CA GLY A 102 -8.13 -6.08 6.50
C GLY A 102 -8.06 -4.86 5.55
N GLY A 103 -7.08 -4.79 4.66
CA GLY A 103 -7.02 -3.78 3.59
C GLY A 103 -8.01 -4.05 2.46
N VAL A 104 -8.35 -3.03 1.67
CA VAL A 104 -9.34 -3.13 0.58
C VAL A 104 -8.97 -4.23 -0.42
N ASP A 105 -7.70 -4.33 -0.79
CA ASP A 105 -7.24 -5.27 -1.82
C ASP A 105 -7.47 -6.73 -1.38
N SER A 106 -7.02 -7.11 -0.18
CA SER A 106 -7.23 -8.46 0.36
C SER A 106 -8.70 -8.76 0.64
N THR A 107 -9.49 -7.75 1.01
CA THR A 107 -10.94 -7.91 1.23
C THR A 107 -11.66 -8.15 -0.09
N VAL A 108 -11.36 -7.41 -1.15
CA VAL A 108 -11.93 -7.64 -2.49
C VAL A 108 -11.56 -9.04 -3.02
N ALA A 109 -10.30 -9.44 -2.86
CA ALA A 109 -9.86 -10.79 -3.24
C ALA A 109 -10.64 -11.88 -2.47
N ALA A 110 -10.87 -11.69 -1.17
CA ALA A 110 -11.64 -12.62 -0.34
C ALA A 110 -13.12 -12.69 -0.78
N VAL A 111 -13.75 -11.55 -1.06
CA VAL A 111 -15.14 -11.50 -1.56
C VAL A 111 -15.26 -12.25 -2.89
N LEU A 112 -14.36 -12.01 -3.84
CA LEU A 112 -14.36 -12.70 -5.13
C LEU A 112 -14.12 -14.21 -4.97
N ALA A 113 -13.21 -14.61 -4.09
CA ALA A 113 -12.95 -16.00 -3.78
C ALA A 113 -14.18 -16.67 -3.12
N HIS A 114 -14.83 -15.97 -2.19
CA HIS A 114 -16.04 -16.50 -1.54
C HIS A 114 -17.20 -16.63 -2.54
N GLN A 115 -17.37 -15.71 -3.48
CA GLN A 115 -18.36 -15.83 -4.56
C GLN A 115 -18.14 -17.09 -5.41
N ALA A 116 -16.89 -17.52 -5.62
CA ALA A 116 -16.56 -18.69 -6.44
C ALA A 116 -16.60 -20.02 -5.66
N PHE A 117 -16.11 -20.03 -4.42
CA PHE A 117 -15.92 -21.25 -3.62
C PHE A 117 -17.01 -21.46 -2.56
N GLY A 118 -17.79 -20.43 -2.19
CA GLY A 118 -18.78 -20.48 -1.11
C GLY A 118 -18.13 -20.91 0.22
N GLU A 119 -18.79 -21.81 0.93
CA GLU A 119 -18.33 -22.36 2.22
C GLU A 119 -17.00 -23.13 2.16
N ARG A 120 -16.49 -23.40 0.95
CA ARG A 120 -15.16 -24.01 0.75
C ARG A 120 -14.04 -23.00 0.75
N MET A 121 -14.33 -21.73 1.06
CA MET A 121 -13.33 -20.66 1.21
C MET A 121 -13.21 -20.23 2.66
N THR A 122 -11.99 -20.08 3.14
CA THR A 122 -11.69 -19.54 4.46
C THR A 122 -10.69 -18.39 4.34
N ALA A 123 -11.06 -17.22 4.86
CA ALA A 123 -10.12 -16.13 5.03
C ALA A 123 -9.25 -16.37 6.27
N ILE A 124 -7.95 -16.05 6.18
CA ILE A 124 -7.00 -16.18 7.29
C ILE A 124 -6.40 -14.79 7.57
N TYR A 125 -6.66 -14.31 8.77
CA TYR A 125 -6.01 -13.13 9.33
C TYR A 125 -4.96 -13.57 10.34
N VAL A 126 -3.72 -13.15 10.16
CA VAL A 126 -2.65 -13.41 11.11
C VAL A 126 -2.47 -12.18 11.99
N GLU A 127 -2.81 -12.32 13.28
CA GLU A 127 -2.53 -11.30 14.27
C GLU A 127 -1.03 -11.25 14.54
N THR A 128 -0.42 -10.12 14.21
CA THR A 128 1.03 -9.95 14.27
C THR A 128 1.52 -9.35 15.58
N GLY A 129 0.63 -8.80 16.39
CA GLY A 129 0.96 -7.97 17.55
C GLY A 129 1.55 -6.58 17.19
N LEU A 130 1.67 -6.27 15.90
CA LEU A 130 2.26 -5.02 15.41
C LEU A 130 1.21 -3.98 15.01
N MET A 131 -0.07 -4.36 14.98
CA MET A 131 -1.14 -3.51 14.50
C MET A 131 -1.61 -2.50 15.55
N ARG A 132 -2.46 -1.57 15.10
CA ARG A 132 -3.18 -0.64 15.96
C ARG A 132 -4.07 -1.38 16.96
N GLU A 133 -4.43 -0.70 18.01
CA GLU A 133 -5.38 -1.24 18.98
C GLU A 133 -6.74 -1.52 18.32
N GLY A 134 -7.32 -2.69 18.62
CA GLY A 134 -8.62 -3.10 18.08
C GLY A 134 -8.64 -3.49 16.60
N GLU A 135 -7.50 -3.53 15.91
CA GLU A 135 -7.45 -3.81 14.46
C GLU A 135 -8.04 -5.19 14.12
N SER A 136 -7.67 -6.24 14.85
CA SER A 136 -8.18 -7.60 14.64
C SER A 136 -9.69 -7.69 14.89
N VAL A 137 -10.21 -6.97 15.88
CA VAL A 137 -11.66 -6.89 16.13
C VAL A 137 -12.37 -6.23 14.96
N CYS A 138 -11.85 -5.10 14.45
CA CYS A 138 -12.42 -4.42 13.27
C CYS A 138 -12.41 -5.33 12.02
N VAL A 139 -11.35 -6.13 11.85
CA VAL A 139 -11.27 -7.09 10.73
C VAL A 139 -12.29 -8.22 10.93
N GLN A 140 -12.44 -8.73 12.13
CA GLN A 140 -13.42 -9.75 12.45
C GLN A 140 -14.85 -9.26 12.15
N GLU A 141 -15.24 -8.12 12.69
CA GLU A 141 -16.57 -7.52 12.47
C GLU A 141 -16.84 -7.28 10.98
N MET A 142 -15.82 -6.81 10.23
CA MET A 142 -15.93 -6.62 8.80
C MET A 142 -16.21 -7.93 8.06
N PHE A 143 -15.49 -9.02 8.34
CA PHE A 143 -15.70 -10.30 7.68
C PHE A 143 -17.00 -10.97 8.11
N GLU A 144 -17.43 -10.80 9.36
CA GLU A 144 -18.76 -11.22 9.83
C GLU A 144 -19.87 -10.50 9.05
N SER A 145 -19.75 -9.18 8.84
CA SER A 145 -20.73 -8.41 8.06
C SER A 145 -20.80 -8.83 6.59
N LEU A 146 -19.70 -9.34 6.04
CA LEU A 146 -19.63 -9.88 4.68
C LEU A 146 -20.11 -11.33 4.57
N GLY A 147 -20.39 -12.00 5.70
CA GLY A 147 -20.75 -13.43 5.73
C GLY A 147 -19.62 -14.35 5.27
N ILE A 148 -18.37 -13.93 5.40
CA ILE A 148 -17.20 -14.69 4.95
C ILE A 148 -16.53 -15.35 6.16
N PRO A 149 -16.32 -16.69 6.16
CA PRO A 149 -15.62 -17.36 7.22
C PRO A 149 -14.19 -16.81 7.42
N LEU A 150 -13.90 -16.31 8.62
CA LEU A 150 -12.59 -15.77 9.00
C LEU A 150 -11.98 -16.63 10.10
N LYS A 151 -10.73 -17.02 9.89
CA LYS A 151 -9.88 -17.63 10.92
C LYS A 151 -8.82 -16.63 11.35
N ILE A 152 -8.86 -16.22 12.62
CA ILE A 152 -7.82 -15.39 13.22
C ILE A 152 -6.78 -16.32 13.86
N VAL A 153 -5.51 -16.06 13.56
CA VAL A 153 -4.37 -16.81 14.09
C VAL A 153 -3.44 -15.86 14.80
N ASP A 154 -3.32 -15.98 16.10
CA ASP A 154 -2.37 -15.19 16.88
C ASP A 154 -0.94 -15.70 16.67
N HIS A 155 -0.10 -14.88 16.07
CA HIS A 155 1.32 -15.14 15.82
C HIS A 155 2.23 -14.06 16.43
N SER A 156 1.67 -13.22 17.29
CA SER A 156 2.30 -12.02 17.85
C SER A 156 3.60 -12.32 18.58
N GLN A 157 3.63 -13.31 19.46
CA GLN A 157 4.81 -13.69 20.22
C GLN A 157 5.93 -14.24 19.34
N THR A 158 5.57 -15.00 18.30
CA THR A 158 6.54 -15.55 17.35
C THR A 158 7.20 -14.43 16.55
N ILE A 159 6.41 -13.47 16.07
CA ILE A 159 6.91 -12.33 15.30
C ILE A 159 7.78 -11.42 16.17
N LEU A 160 7.35 -11.10 17.39
CA LEU A 160 8.16 -10.30 18.32
C LEU A 160 9.49 -10.96 18.65
N ALA A 161 9.49 -12.28 18.90
CA ALA A 161 10.72 -13.03 19.13
C ALA A 161 11.66 -13.01 17.91
N ALA A 162 11.12 -13.13 16.70
CA ALA A 162 11.90 -13.09 15.46
C ALA A 162 12.46 -11.69 15.15
N LEU A 163 11.77 -10.62 15.59
CA LEU A 163 12.22 -9.23 15.45
C LEU A 163 13.30 -8.82 16.45
N LYS A 164 13.57 -9.63 17.47
CA LYS A 164 14.57 -9.32 18.49
C LYS A 164 15.95 -9.08 17.86
N GLY A 165 16.56 -7.95 18.20
CA GLY A 165 17.86 -7.51 17.68
C GLY A 165 17.83 -6.95 16.26
N LYS A 166 16.67 -6.92 15.58
CA LYS A 166 16.55 -6.36 14.23
C LYS A 166 16.31 -4.85 14.31
N GLN A 167 17.22 -4.08 13.70
CA GLN A 167 17.14 -2.62 13.70
C GLN A 167 16.81 -2.06 12.33
N ALA A 168 17.43 -2.62 11.26
CA ALA A 168 17.20 -2.15 9.90
C ALA A 168 15.78 -2.47 9.41
N MET A 169 15.12 -1.49 8.80
CA MET A 169 13.73 -1.63 8.32
C MET A 169 13.57 -2.80 7.34
N ARG A 170 14.53 -2.98 6.44
CA ARG A 170 14.51 -4.07 5.46
C ARG A 170 14.55 -5.45 6.13
N GLU A 171 15.36 -5.62 7.17
CA GLU A 171 15.42 -6.88 7.91
C GLU A 171 14.13 -7.16 8.68
N LYS A 172 13.58 -6.13 9.35
CA LYS A 172 12.29 -6.24 10.05
C LYS A 172 11.17 -6.62 9.10
N HIS A 173 11.13 -5.96 7.93
CA HIS A 173 10.13 -6.25 6.91
C HIS A 173 10.22 -7.69 6.41
N GLN A 174 11.44 -8.18 6.13
CA GLN A 174 11.65 -9.55 5.67
C GLN A 174 11.20 -10.55 6.73
N VAL A 175 11.57 -10.35 7.97
CA VAL A 175 11.19 -11.25 9.09
C VAL A 175 9.68 -11.33 9.25
N VAL A 176 8.98 -10.19 9.23
CA VAL A 176 7.52 -10.19 9.36
C VAL A 176 6.86 -10.85 8.15
N PHE A 177 7.37 -10.57 6.94
CA PHE A 177 6.88 -11.20 5.72
C PHE A 177 7.04 -12.73 5.78
N ASP A 178 8.21 -13.23 6.15
CA ASP A 178 8.48 -14.68 6.24
C ASP A 178 7.56 -15.36 7.27
N CYS A 179 7.38 -14.74 8.44
CA CYS A 179 6.46 -15.26 9.46
C CYS A 179 5.01 -15.32 8.98
N LEU A 180 4.53 -14.27 8.30
CA LEU A 180 3.17 -14.24 7.73
C LEU A 180 3.00 -15.28 6.64
N HIS A 181 3.97 -15.36 5.73
CA HIS A 181 4.00 -16.31 4.63
C HIS A 181 3.93 -17.75 5.13
N ASP A 182 4.84 -18.12 6.04
CA ASP A 182 4.92 -19.48 6.57
C ASP A 182 3.67 -19.86 7.34
N GLU A 183 3.08 -18.94 8.09
CA GLU A 183 1.86 -19.20 8.85
C GLU A 183 0.66 -19.40 7.92
N ILE A 184 0.47 -18.56 6.90
CA ILE A 184 -0.61 -18.73 5.92
C ILE A 184 -0.47 -20.08 5.20
N ILE A 185 0.74 -20.44 4.76
CA ILE A 185 1.00 -21.73 4.13
C ILE A 185 0.73 -22.90 5.11
N ARG A 186 1.13 -22.77 6.36
CA ARG A 186 0.89 -23.78 7.39
C ARG A 186 -0.59 -24.01 7.61
N GLN A 187 -1.38 -22.93 7.70
CA GLN A 187 -2.83 -23.01 7.85
C GLN A 187 -3.50 -23.65 6.62
N ALA A 188 -3.06 -23.24 5.42
CA ALA A 188 -3.58 -23.82 4.19
C ALA A 188 -3.25 -25.31 4.07
N LYS A 189 -2.04 -25.74 4.44
CA LYS A 189 -1.62 -27.15 4.42
C LYS A 189 -2.37 -28.02 5.44
N ALA A 190 -2.81 -27.46 6.54
CA ALA A 190 -3.57 -28.16 7.57
C ALA A 190 -5.01 -28.52 7.11
N MET A 191 -5.52 -27.90 6.06
CA MET A 191 -6.84 -28.26 5.49
C MET A 191 -6.71 -29.51 4.62
N GLU A 192 -7.78 -30.30 4.50
CA GLU A 192 -7.80 -31.49 3.63
C GLU A 192 -8.10 -31.13 2.17
N GLY A 193 -7.68 -31.99 1.23
CA GLY A 193 -7.98 -31.88 -0.21
C GLY A 193 -7.08 -30.91 -0.99
N LYS A 194 -7.45 -30.66 -2.25
CA LYS A 194 -6.78 -29.73 -3.16
C LYS A 194 -6.97 -28.29 -2.63
N LYS A 195 -5.94 -27.46 -2.70
CA LYS A 195 -5.95 -26.11 -2.13
C LYS A 195 -5.59 -25.07 -3.18
N THR A 196 -6.34 -23.99 -3.14
CA THR A 196 -6.04 -22.76 -3.89
C THR A 196 -5.75 -21.66 -2.88
N LEU A 197 -4.58 -21.04 -3.01
CA LEU A 197 -4.21 -19.86 -2.24
C LEU A 197 -4.61 -18.61 -3.02
N VAL A 198 -5.42 -17.76 -2.43
CA VAL A 198 -5.87 -16.50 -3.03
C VAL A 198 -5.20 -15.34 -2.31
N MET A 199 -4.56 -14.45 -3.05
CA MET A 199 -3.86 -13.30 -2.51
C MET A 199 -4.37 -12.00 -3.12
N GLY A 200 -4.42 -10.94 -2.31
CA GLY A 200 -4.89 -9.61 -2.72
C GLY A 200 -3.80 -8.74 -3.35
N THR A 201 -2.81 -9.34 -4.02
CA THR A 201 -1.75 -8.62 -4.72
C THR A 201 -2.32 -7.78 -5.84
N ASN A 202 -1.99 -6.51 -5.89
CA ASN A 202 -2.37 -5.58 -6.95
C ASN A 202 -1.14 -5.21 -7.82
N TYR A 203 -1.37 -4.49 -8.92
CA TYR A 203 -0.31 -4.13 -9.85
C TYR A 203 0.80 -3.26 -9.24
N SER A 204 0.46 -2.38 -8.29
CA SER A 204 1.46 -1.57 -7.60
C SER A 204 2.41 -2.42 -6.73
N ASP A 205 1.91 -3.51 -6.16
CA ASP A 205 2.71 -4.44 -5.37
C ASP A 205 3.69 -5.20 -6.26
N LEU A 206 3.27 -5.60 -7.48
CA LEU A 206 4.14 -6.23 -8.47
C LEU A 206 5.26 -5.29 -8.95
N LEU A 207 4.94 -4.02 -9.22
CA LEU A 207 5.95 -3.00 -9.58
C LEU A 207 6.96 -2.76 -8.46
N GLY A 208 6.53 -2.87 -7.21
CA GLY A 208 7.38 -2.78 -6.01
C GLY A 208 8.29 -3.99 -5.79
N GLY A 209 8.22 -5.01 -6.65
CA GLY A 209 9.04 -6.22 -6.58
C GLY A 209 8.59 -7.18 -5.48
N SER A 210 7.38 -7.02 -4.95
CA SER A 210 6.83 -7.92 -3.95
C SER A 210 6.01 -9.04 -4.60
N THR A 211 6.20 -10.25 -4.13
CA THR A 211 5.22 -11.32 -3.92
C THR A 211 5.16 -12.49 -4.86
N ASP A 212 5.13 -12.38 -6.16
CA ASP A 212 4.84 -13.55 -7.02
C ASP A 212 5.85 -14.71 -6.83
N ALA A 213 7.11 -14.39 -6.64
CA ALA A 213 8.16 -15.40 -6.40
C ALA A 213 8.03 -16.06 -5.02
N ALA A 214 7.51 -15.36 -4.01
CA ALA A 214 7.45 -15.86 -2.64
C ALA A 214 6.40 -16.97 -2.46
N TRP A 215 5.24 -16.85 -3.15
CA TRP A 215 4.17 -17.85 -3.08
C TRP A 215 4.40 -19.03 -4.03
N ARG A 216 5.28 -18.88 -5.05
CA ARG A 216 5.65 -19.95 -5.96
C ARG A 216 6.41 -21.04 -5.20
N GLY A 217 6.06 -22.28 -5.45
CA GLY A 217 6.71 -23.42 -4.80
C GLY A 217 6.08 -23.85 -3.47
N CYS A 218 5.01 -23.20 -3.00
CA CYS A 218 4.28 -23.63 -1.81
C CYS A 218 3.54 -24.96 -1.98
N GLY A 219 3.44 -25.49 -3.22
CA GLY A 219 2.75 -26.73 -3.56
C GLY A 219 1.23 -26.58 -3.70
N MET A 220 0.75 -25.34 -3.82
CA MET A 220 -0.66 -25.00 -4.05
C MET A 220 -0.82 -24.20 -5.33
N THR A 221 -2.04 -24.17 -5.90
CA THR A 221 -2.38 -23.22 -6.95
C THR A 221 -2.53 -21.84 -6.32
N VAL A 222 -1.77 -20.85 -6.81
CA VAL A 222 -1.87 -19.46 -6.35
C VAL A 222 -2.68 -18.65 -7.36
N ILE A 223 -3.66 -17.90 -6.89
CA ILE A 223 -4.48 -16.99 -7.71
C ILE A 223 -4.39 -15.59 -7.10
N GLU A 224 -3.98 -14.64 -7.92
CA GLU A 224 -3.92 -13.23 -7.61
C GLU A 224 -4.93 -12.49 -8.51
N PRO A 225 -6.19 -12.39 -8.07
CA PRO A 225 -7.27 -11.91 -8.93
C PRO A 225 -7.14 -10.43 -9.31
N LEU A 226 -6.30 -9.68 -8.59
CA LEU A 226 -6.15 -8.23 -8.74
C LEU A 226 -4.79 -7.82 -9.33
N GLU A 227 -3.97 -8.78 -9.78
CA GLU A 227 -2.58 -8.58 -10.20
C GLU A 227 -2.36 -7.52 -11.30
N PHE A 228 -3.36 -7.28 -12.16
CA PHE A 228 -3.30 -6.28 -13.23
C PHE A 228 -4.04 -4.98 -12.92
N LEU A 229 -4.48 -4.78 -11.69
CA LEU A 229 -5.28 -3.64 -11.26
C LEU A 229 -4.47 -2.72 -10.34
N PHE A 230 -4.53 -1.42 -10.61
CA PHE A 230 -4.06 -0.42 -9.66
C PHE A 230 -5.04 -0.29 -8.48
N ARG A 231 -4.55 0.17 -7.33
CA ARG A 231 -5.38 0.38 -6.12
C ARG A 231 -6.67 1.19 -6.36
N LYS A 232 -6.61 2.17 -7.28
CA LYS A 232 -7.79 2.98 -7.61
C LYS A 232 -8.86 2.12 -8.29
N GLU A 233 -8.45 1.22 -9.17
CA GLU A 233 -9.34 0.29 -9.87
C GLU A 233 -9.90 -0.78 -8.94
N VAL A 234 -9.08 -1.29 -8.01
CA VAL A 234 -9.55 -2.19 -6.95
C VAL A 234 -10.64 -1.55 -6.10
N ARG A 235 -10.51 -0.26 -5.75
CA ARG A 235 -11.56 0.48 -5.05
C ARG A 235 -12.85 0.60 -5.87
N SER A 236 -12.74 0.86 -7.17
CA SER A 236 -13.92 0.89 -8.05
C SER A 236 -14.61 -0.48 -8.14
N ILE A 237 -13.83 -1.57 -8.11
CA ILE A 237 -14.38 -2.93 -8.00
C ILE A 237 -15.05 -3.13 -6.64
N ALA A 238 -14.46 -2.68 -5.56
CA ALA A 238 -15.06 -2.76 -4.22
C ALA A 238 -16.42 -2.05 -4.17
N GLU A 239 -16.53 -0.86 -4.77
CA GLU A 239 -17.80 -0.13 -4.92
C GLU A 239 -18.80 -0.92 -5.76
N THR A 240 -18.38 -1.49 -6.89
CA THR A 240 -19.23 -2.33 -7.77
C THR A 240 -19.72 -3.59 -7.05
N LEU A 241 -18.92 -4.15 -6.14
CA LEU A 241 -19.30 -5.29 -5.30
C LEU A 241 -20.22 -4.90 -4.14
N GLY A 242 -20.52 -3.61 -3.95
CA GLY A 242 -21.37 -3.11 -2.89
C GLY A 242 -20.73 -3.11 -1.50
N LEU A 243 -19.40 -3.08 -1.42
CA LEU A 243 -18.72 -3.02 -0.14
C LEU A 243 -18.94 -1.68 0.55
N ASP A 244 -19.04 -1.71 1.88
CA ASP A 244 -19.23 -0.51 2.68
C ASP A 244 -18.13 0.53 2.46
N ALA A 245 -18.50 1.81 2.52
CA ALA A 245 -17.58 2.92 2.31
C ALA A 245 -16.40 2.91 3.30
N SER A 246 -16.57 2.37 4.50
CA SER A 246 -15.50 2.21 5.50
C SER A 246 -14.41 1.25 5.02
N ILE A 247 -14.77 0.25 4.21
CA ILE A 247 -13.83 -0.70 3.58
C ILE A 247 -13.17 -0.04 2.37
N VAL A 248 -13.98 0.53 1.48
CA VAL A 248 -13.50 1.13 0.21
C VAL A 248 -12.53 2.28 0.47
N GLN A 249 -12.85 3.15 1.44
CA GLN A 249 -12.06 4.35 1.76
C GLN A 249 -10.98 4.09 2.82
N ARG A 250 -10.83 2.85 3.27
CA ARG A 250 -9.83 2.51 4.27
C ARG A 250 -8.44 2.93 3.78
N LYS A 251 -7.74 3.69 4.63
CA LYS A 251 -6.39 4.15 4.32
C LYS A 251 -5.41 2.97 4.38
N PRO A 252 -4.45 2.89 3.42
CA PRO A 252 -3.46 1.84 3.45
C PRO A 252 -2.62 1.93 4.73
N PHE A 253 -2.41 0.78 5.37
CA PHE A 253 -1.56 0.65 6.54
C PHE A 253 -0.44 -0.35 6.22
N PRO A 254 0.79 -0.15 6.70
CA PRO A 254 1.90 -1.04 6.38
C PRO A 254 1.64 -2.48 6.82
N MET A 255 2.15 -3.46 6.08
CA MET A 255 2.10 -4.88 6.46
C MET A 255 2.71 -5.13 7.86
N MET A 256 3.77 -4.39 8.18
CA MET A 256 4.42 -4.42 9.50
C MET A 256 3.63 -3.64 10.58
N GLY A 257 2.47 -3.08 10.27
CA GLY A 257 1.74 -2.26 11.23
C GLY A 257 2.57 -1.13 11.81
N LEU A 258 2.41 -0.88 13.11
CA LEU A 258 3.21 0.10 13.86
C LEU A 258 4.68 -0.26 13.96
N GLY A 259 5.06 -1.53 13.75
CA GLY A 259 6.46 -1.95 13.69
C GLY A 259 7.27 -1.21 12.61
N ALA A 260 6.62 -0.75 11.54
CA ALA A 260 7.21 0.11 10.51
C ALA A 260 7.50 1.54 11.01
N HIS A 261 6.89 1.94 12.10
CA HIS A 261 7.05 3.26 12.68
C HIS A 261 7.99 3.28 13.90
N VAL A 262 8.68 2.18 14.18
CA VAL A 262 9.72 2.10 15.22
C VAL A 262 11.10 2.23 14.58
N ILE A 263 11.83 3.30 14.90
CA ILE A 263 13.25 3.44 14.58
C ILE A 263 14.05 2.70 15.67
N GLY A 264 14.85 1.74 15.26
CA GLY A 264 15.54 0.82 16.16
C GLY A 264 14.82 -0.51 16.34
N GLU A 265 15.09 -1.20 17.42
CA GLU A 265 14.52 -2.50 17.75
C GLU A 265 13.02 -2.39 18.11
N VAL A 266 12.22 -3.30 17.60
CA VAL A 266 10.79 -3.41 17.94
C VAL A 266 10.66 -4.27 19.21
N THR A 267 10.19 -3.66 20.29
CA THR A 267 9.89 -4.35 21.55
C THR A 267 8.43 -4.14 21.93
N GLU A 268 7.92 -5.00 22.82
CA GLU A 268 6.54 -4.91 23.30
C GLU A 268 6.25 -3.58 23.97
N ASP A 269 7.16 -3.09 24.83
CA ASP A 269 7.02 -1.80 25.53
C ASP A 269 6.97 -0.63 24.54
N ARG A 270 7.85 -0.65 23.53
CA ARG A 270 7.89 0.39 22.49
C ARG A 270 6.63 0.38 21.63
N LEU A 271 6.14 -0.82 21.28
CA LEU A 271 4.87 -0.94 20.56
C LEU A 271 3.68 -0.47 21.39
N CYS A 272 3.66 -0.78 22.68
CA CYS A 272 2.61 -0.32 23.58
C CYS A 272 2.58 1.21 23.65
N ALA A 273 3.73 1.85 23.85
CA ALA A 273 3.84 3.31 23.87
C ALA A 273 3.48 3.95 22.52
N LEU A 274 3.94 3.35 21.42
CA LEU A 274 3.61 3.85 20.08
C LEU A 274 2.12 3.69 19.75
N ARG A 275 1.50 2.59 20.18
CA ARG A 275 0.06 2.33 20.00
C ARG A 275 -0.78 3.35 20.76
N ALA A 276 -0.41 3.65 22.01
CA ALA A 276 -1.06 4.71 22.78
C ALA A 276 -0.91 6.09 22.10
N ALA A 277 0.28 6.43 21.65
CA ALA A 277 0.53 7.69 20.93
C ALA A 277 -0.25 7.78 19.61
N ASP A 278 -0.39 6.66 18.87
CA ASP A 278 -1.18 6.61 17.63
C ASP A 278 -2.68 6.81 17.91
N ALA A 279 -3.21 6.17 18.95
CA ALA A 279 -4.60 6.33 19.36
C ALA A 279 -4.91 7.78 19.80
N ILE A 280 -4.06 8.37 20.62
CA ILE A 280 -4.19 9.77 21.07
C ILE A 280 -4.16 10.72 19.85
N PHE A 281 -3.15 10.61 19.00
CA PHE A 281 -3.02 11.49 17.84
C PHE A 281 -4.19 11.33 16.86
N ALA A 282 -4.66 10.10 16.66
CA ALA A 282 -5.80 9.83 15.80
C ALA A 282 -7.10 10.44 16.35
N GLU A 283 -7.29 10.42 17.69
CA GLU A 283 -8.44 11.03 18.33
C GLU A 283 -8.43 12.56 18.20
N GLU A 284 -7.31 13.21 18.54
CA GLU A 284 -7.16 14.66 18.42
C GLU A 284 -7.39 15.16 16.96
N ILE A 285 -6.87 14.44 15.98
CA ILE A 285 -7.10 14.72 14.54
C ILE A 285 -8.59 14.55 14.17
N ARG A 286 -9.28 13.57 14.75
CA ARG A 286 -10.69 13.28 14.49
C ARG A 286 -11.60 14.34 15.10
N GLU A 287 -11.33 14.77 16.33
CA GLU A 287 -12.11 15.80 17.05
C GLU A 287 -12.19 17.10 16.27
N VAL A 288 -11.11 17.51 15.61
CA VAL A 288 -11.10 18.73 14.78
C VAL A 288 -11.50 18.48 13.31
N GLY A 289 -11.92 17.25 12.96
CA GLY A 289 -12.40 16.90 11.62
C GLY A 289 -11.34 16.89 10.54
N LEU A 290 -10.05 16.79 10.89
CA LEU A 290 -8.94 16.75 9.93
C LEU A 290 -8.68 15.35 9.36
N ASN A 291 -9.20 14.30 9.96
CA ASN A 291 -9.03 12.91 9.51
C ASN A 291 -9.46 12.67 8.06
N LYS A 292 -10.45 13.41 7.56
CA LYS A 292 -10.94 13.36 6.17
C LYS A 292 -10.15 14.23 5.19
N LYS A 293 -9.40 15.21 5.70
CA LYS A 293 -8.65 16.19 4.90
C LYS A 293 -7.18 15.82 4.71
N LEU A 294 -6.61 15.12 5.68
CA LEU A 294 -5.21 14.68 5.63
C LEU A 294 -5.06 13.41 4.80
N TYR A 295 -4.00 13.36 4.02
CA TYR A 295 -3.64 12.13 3.29
C TYR A 295 -3.25 11.01 4.26
N LYS A 296 -2.26 11.28 5.13
CA LYS A 296 -1.83 10.38 6.21
C LYS A 296 -1.45 11.17 7.45
N PHE A 297 -1.59 10.54 8.60
CA PHE A 297 -1.04 11.01 9.88
C PHE A 297 -0.72 9.80 10.75
N PHE A 298 0.41 9.84 11.44
CA PHE A 298 0.91 8.75 12.28
C PHE A 298 2.05 9.25 13.16
N PRO A 299 2.27 8.64 14.33
CA PRO A 299 3.48 8.82 15.13
C PRO A 299 4.58 7.85 14.67
N ILE A 300 5.83 8.25 14.91
CA ILE A 300 7.02 7.41 14.78
C ILE A 300 7.73 7.42 16.13
N LEU A 301 8.13 6.26 16.62
CA LEU A 301 8.90 6.12 17.84
C LEU A 301 10.39 5.94 17.50
N ALA A 302 11.22 6.78 18.06
CA ALA A 302 12.67 6.69 17.97
C ALA A 302 13.28 6.38 19.34
N ASP A 303 14.19 5.43 19.38
CA ASP A 303 15.03 5.17 20.53
C ASP A 303 16.01 6.32 20.74
N SER A 304 15.83 7.04 21.84
CA SER A 304 16.69 8.16 22.21
C SER A 304 17.21 8.03 23.64
N GLU A 305 17.23 6.80 24.19
CA GLU A 305 17.58 6.52 25.57
C GLU A 305 18.93 7.10 25.98
N GLN A 306 19.95 6.92 25.14
CA GLN A 306 21.30 7.43 25.40
C GLN A 306 21.39 8.97 25.41
N LEU A 307 20.51 9.65 24.69
CA LEU A 307 20.55 11.11 24.55
C LEU A 307 19.57 11.81 25.51
N MET A 308 18.44 11.19 25.78
CA MET A 308 17.29 11.86 26.45
C MET A 308 16.72 11.05 27.62
N GLY A 309 17.27 9.89 27.93
CA GLY A 309 16.82 9.01 29.02
C GLY A 309 15.44 8.40 28.77
N GLY A 310 15.11 8.14 27.51
CA GLY A 310 13.87 7.50 27.10
C GLY A 310 13.62 7.63 25.61
N CYS A 311 12.43 7.24 25.15
CA CYS A 311 12.05 7.31 23.74
C CYS A 311 11.49 8.68 23.34
N THR A 312 11.52 8.93 22.04
CA THR A 312 10.95 10.14 21.41
C THR A 312 9.84 9.74 20.45
N ILE A 313 8.74 10.48 20.48
CA ILE A 313 7.69 10.41 19.44
C ILE A 313 7.91 11.54 18.44
N ILE A 314 7.80 11.19 17.17
CA ILE A 314 7.79 12.13 16.05
C ILE A 314 6.41 12.04 15.40
N LEU A 315 5.60 13.08 15.59
CA LEU A 315 4.30 13.20 14.95
C LEU A 315 4.48 13.62 13.50
N ARG A 316 3.77 12.98 12.60
CA ARG A 316 3.78 13.31 11.20
C ARG A 316 2.36 13.35 10.64
N ALA A 317 1.98 14.46 10.01
CA ALA A 317 0.74 14.61 9.27
C ALA A 317 1.07 15.24 7.91
N VAL A 318 0.59 14.62 6.81
CA VAL A 318 1.01 14.99 5.47
C VAL A 318 -0.16 15.01 4.49
N ASN A 319 0.00 15.86 3.46
CA ASN A 319 -0.82 15.86 2.25
C ASN A 319 0.04 15.56 1.02
N VAL A 320 -0.58 15.19 -0.08
CA VAL A 320 0.10 14.95 -1.36
C VAL A 320 0.11 16.23 -2.17
N SER A 321 1.28 16.61 -2.69
CA SER A 321 1.46 17.69 -3.65
C SER A 321 2.40 17.24 -4.76
N GLY A 322 1.85 16.90 -5.92
CA GLY A 322 2.62 16.25 -7.00
C GLY A 322 3.20 14.90 -6.54
N ALA A 323 4.50 14.71 -6.72
CA ALA A 323 5.23 13.52 -6.29
C ALA A 323 5.73 13.59 -4.82
N MET A 324 5.35 14.65 -4.08
CA MET A 324 5.84 14.89 -2.73
C MET A 324 4.73 14.77 -1.68
N LEU A 325 5.11 14.27 -0.52
CA LEU A 325 4.35 14.42 0.71
C LEU A 325 4.79 15.72 1.39
N VAL A 326 3.88 16.64 1.52
CA VAL A 326 4.12 17.92 2.21
C VAL A 326 3.50 17.91 3.60
N PRO A 327 4.19 18.41 4.62
CA PRO A 327 3.66 18.47 5.97
C PRO A 327 2.39 19.32 6.02
N ALA A 328 1.40 18.83 6.73
CA ALA A 328 0.17 19.56 6.97
C ALA A 328 0.40 20.64 8.05
N ARG A 329 -0.27 21.77 7.93
CA ARG A 329 -0.30 22.77 8.99
C ARG A 329 -1.38 22.39 10.00
N LEU A 330 -0.98 21.77 11.10
CA LEU A 330 -1.90 21.49 12.20
C LEU A 330 -2.10 22.74 13.07
N PRO A 331 -3.30 22.95 13.65
CA PRO A 331 -3.51 23.95 14.69
C PRO A 331 -2.55 23.72 15.85
N TYR A 332 -1.96 24.80 16.37
CA TYR A 332 -0.97 24.68 17.45
C TYR A 332 -1.55 24.07 18.72
N ASP A 333 -2.77 24.45 19.07
CA ASP A 333 -3.50 23.92 20.24
C ASP A 333 -3.78 22.41 20.13
N LEU A 334 -4.01 21.91 18.92
CA LEU A 334 -4.11 20.46 18.69
C LEU A 334 -2.78 19.77 18.97
N VAL A 335 -1.67 20.32 18.47
CA VAL A 335 -0.34 19.74 18.69
C VAL A 335 0.00 19.78 20.19
N GLU A 336 -0.29 20.87 20.87
CA GLU A 336 -0.05 21.05 22.31
C GLU A 336 -0.81 19.99 23.12
N ARG A 337 -2.12 19.84 22.93
CA ARG A 337 -2.92 18.81 23.61
C ARG A 337 -2.42 17.39 23.30
N THR A 338 -2.09 17.12 22.02
CA THR A 338 -1.54 15.81 21.63
C THR A 338 -0.26 15.50 22.42
N VAL A 339 0.64 16.48 22.56
CA VAL A 339 1.90 16.34 23.30
C VAL A 339 1.63 16.07 24.77
N GLU A 340 0.75 16.83 25.40
CA GLU A 340 0.37 16.68 26.80
C GLU A 340 -0.18 15.29 27.07
N HIS A 341 -1.18 14.84 26.32
CA HIS A 341 -1.80 13.53 26.48
C HIS A 341 -0.80 12.37 26.25
N ILE A 342 0.10 12.49 25.24
CA ILE A 342 1.13 11.47 25.02
C ILE A 342 2.08 11.37 26.21
N LEU A 343 2.57 12.50 26.74
CA LEU A 343 3.53 12.51 27.85
C LEU A 343 2.89 12.01 29.15
N GLU A 344 1.60 12.28 29.38
CA GLU A 344 0.87 11.79 30.54
C GLU A 344 0.63 10.28 30.50
N GLN A 345 0.27 9.73 29.33
CA GLN A 345 -0.13 8.34 29.21
C GLN A 345 1.03 7.38 28.89
N THR A 346 2.18 7.90 28.45
CA THR A 346 3.31 7.08 28.02
C THR A 346 4.62 7.45 28.73
N PRO A 347 4.87 6.94 29.94
CA PRO A 347 6.01 7.35 30.78
C PRO A 347 7.39 7.15 30.15
N MET A 348 7.53 6.22 29.19
CA MET A 348 8.80 6.01 28.48
C MET A 348 9.09 7.10 27.44
N ILE A 349 8.10 7.90 27.05
CA ILE A 349 8.29 9.00 26.10
C ILE A 349 8.78 10.24 26.83
N ARG A 350 9.89 10.81 26.37
CA ARG A 350 10.52 12.00 26.96
C ARG A 350 10.39 13.23 26.08
N ARG A 351 10.21 13.07 24.78
CA ARG A 351 10.08 14.15 23.81
C ARG A 351 9.05 13.80 22.76
N VAL A 352 8.34 14.83 22.30
CA VAL A 352 7.46 14.75 21.15
C VAL A 352 7.84 15.87 20.17
N PHE A 353 8.08 15.52 18.91
CA PHE A 353 8.38 16.45 17.83
C PHE A 353 7.28 16.39 16.78
N TYR A 354 7.11 17.47 16.01
CA TYR A 354 6.31 17.48 14.79
C TYR A 354 7.23 17.63 13.58
N ASP A 355 7.27 16.62 12.71
CA ASP A 355 8.11 16.62 11.52
C ASP A 355 7.49 17.45 10.40
N GLN A 356 8.25 18.46 9.95
CA GLN A 356 7.89 19.37 8.87
C GLN A 356 8.72 19.12 7.58
N THR A 357 9.33 17.96 7.45
CA THR A 357 10.18 17.65 6.29
C THR A 357 9.34 17.12 5.13
N PRO A 358 9.34 17.75 3.94
CA PRO A 358 8.76 17.16 2.74
C PRO A 358 9.55 15.91 2.33
N THR A 359 8.83 14.87 1.90
CA THR A 359 9.46 13.63 1.42
C THR A 359 8.78 13.15 0.14
N PRO A 360 9.47 12.40 -0.73
CA PRO A 360 8.82 11.74 -1.85
C PRO A 360 7.69 10.80 -1.38
N VAL A 361 6.65 10.65 -2.22
CA VAL A 361 5.60 9.66 -1.98
C VAL A 361 6.22 8.26 -1.94
N GLY A 362 5.82 7.44 -0.95
CA GLY A 362 6.40 6.12 -0.72
C GLY A 362 7.61 6.10 0.23
N LYS A 363 8.17 7.28 0.59
CA LYS A 363 9.21 7.43 1.61
C LYS A 363 8.66 8.14 2.85
N GLU A 364 7.66 7.55 3.44
CA GLU A 364 6.86 8.18 4.52
C GLU A 364 7.52 8.03 5.89
N THR A 365 8.32 7.00 6.06
CA THR A 365 9.08 6.71 7.28
C THR A 365 10.56 6.99 7.07
N PHE A 366 11.29 7.17 8.17
CA PHE A 366 12.74 7.34 8.14
C PHE A 366 13.41 6.02 7.72
N GLN A 367 13.67 5.87 6.44
CA GLN A 367 14.39 4.74 5.84
C GLN A 367 15.79 5.15 5.43
#